data_027c4e34b658488f8129bd4401ea2221
#
_entry.id   027c4e34b658488f8129bd4401ea2221
#
_cell.length_a   1.000
_cell.length_b   1.000
_cell.length_c   1.000
_cell.angle_alpha   90.00
_cell.angle_beta   90.00
_cell.angle_gamma   90.00
#
_symmetry.space_group_name_H-M   'P 1'
#
loop_
_entity.id
_entity.type
_entity.pdbx_description
1 polymer ?
#
loop_
_entity_poly.entity_id
_entity_poly.type
_entity_poly.pdbx_seq_one_letter_code
_entity_poly.pdbx_strand_id
1 'polypeptide(L)'
;MPILTLLRRLLSAFGLWLLLPSLAAAVDVDRIEPGNWWVGMRHHQVQLLLHGQALDRATVSIDHPGVKLLDSRAGDSPHWRFVTVDIAADAQPGPVPIRISAPGAPTRVVSWSLQARAPDAASRRGFGPQDAIYLLMPDRFANGDPSNDTIAGLGDPANRADPNGRHGGDLAGIRAHLPYLAGLGITQLWLTPVQTNAQPQGAYHGYAITDFYAIDPRLGSLQDYQALATDARRYGMGLIMDVVLNHIGDHHPWLADPPRRNWIHGQGRYFPTNHRRTTVQDPHAAPEDRTAFTDGWFVPTMPDLNQQDPELARYLIQNTLWWIETAGLSGLRVDTFSYVDAQFLSHWAQAILTEYPNLTMTGEEWSTNPAIVAHWQRGKINPDGHIPWMPSMLDFPLMQALRQALTTPPAAGEDGWLPVYETLANDFQYPAPGQLVIFAENHDTTRLLAALDGDATGWRLAMALLATTRGIPQIFQGSEALLEGPRHRDDGRVRADLPGGWAGDATNIFTGAGLTPAQQQAQDWLRRLLQWRKRTPLVQTGQLTHYAPQDDVYVYFRHAGIPGQGPAVMVALNRAEAPRQLDLTRFARFLQGHRAREALDGTPVRLDTSLTLPPRAPLLLEID
;
A
#
# COMPACT_ATOMS: atom_id res chain seq x y z
N MET A 1 76.64 13.65 -56.47
CA MET A 1 76.61 13.17 -57.90
C MET A 1 76.09 11.75 -57.90
N PRO A 2 75.31 11.32 -58.76
CA PRO A 2 74.22 11.94 -59.51
C PRO A 2 72.93 11.15 -59.37
N ILE A 3 71.78 11.77 -59.55
CA ILE A 3 71.00 11.86 -60.76
C ILE A 3 69.99 10.74 -60.98
N LEU A 4 68.81 11.18 -61.02
CA LEU A 4 67.70 10.94 -62.01
C LEU A 4 66.90 9.71 -61.82
N THR A 5 65.58 9.57 -62.10
CA THR A 5 64.66 10.41 -62.88
C THR A 5 63.25 9.82 -62.61
N LEU A 6 62.31 10.66 -62.30
CA LEU A 6 61.03 10.83 -62.94
C LEU A 6 60.43 9.63 -63.71
N LEU A 7 59.27 9.15 -63.24
CA LEU A 7 58.17 8.78 -64.16
C LEU A 7 56.85 8.90 -63.43
N ARG A 8 56.11 9.95 -63.83
CA ARG A 8 54.69 10.12 -63.57
C ARG A 8 53.92 9.04 -64.33
N ARG A 9 53.10 8.27 -63.63
CA ARG A 9 51.95 7.65 -64.24
C ARG A 9 50.72 7.99 -63.37
N LEU A 10 49.86 8.81 -63.96
CA LEU A 10 48.48 9.04 -63.57
C LEU A 10 47.73 7.70 -63.67
N LEU A 11 47.33 7.18 -62.56
CA LEU A 11 46.25 6.21 -62.48
C LEU A 11 45.08 6.86 -61.80
N SER A 12 44.11 7.25 -62.61
CA SER A 12 42.78 7.65 -62.18
C SER A 12 42.11 6.48 -61.45
N ALA A 13 42.22 6.48 -60.13
CA ALA A 13 41.42 5.55 -59.30
C ALA A 13 40.00 6.14 -59.26
N PHE A 14 39.11 5.64 -60.05
CA PHE A 14 37.66 5.74 -59.86
C PHE A 14 37.34 5.06 -58.52
N GLY A 15 37.20 5.88 -57.50
CA GLY A 15 36.66 5.44 -56.20
C GLY A 15 35.24 4.98 -56.38
N LEU A 16 35.07 3.69 -56.55
CA LEU A 16 33.77 3.03 -56.41
C LEU A 16 33.39 3.12 -54.93
N TRP A 17 32.65 4.15 -54.55
CA TRP A 17 31.94 4.20 -53.28
C TRP A 17 30.90 3.06 -53.34
N LEU A 18 31.26 1.91 -52.84
CA LEU A 18 30.32 0.91 -52.41
C LEU A 18 29.44 1.54 -51.35
N LEU A 19 28.29 2.07 -51.78
CA LEU A 19 27.14 2.28 -50.92
C LEU A 19 26.77 0.89 -50.39
N LEU A 20 27.44 0.49 -49.28
CA LEU A 20 26.91 -0.57 -48.41
C LEU A 20 25.51 -0.06 -48.01
N PRO A 21 24.43 -0.76 -48.40
CA PRO A 21 23.13 -0.43 -47.84
C PRO A 21 23.33 -0.57 -46.33
N SER A 22 23.18 0.54 -45.60
CA SER A 22 23.01 0.45 -44.16
C SER A 22 21.84 -0.52 -43.98
N LEU A 23 22.10 -1.71 -43.49
CA LEU A 23 21.03 -2.61 -43.04
C LEU A 23 20.20 -1.79 -42.07
N ALA A 24 19.07 -1.29 -42.55
CA ALA A 24 18.12 -0.61 -41.68
C ALA A 24 17.79 -1.61 -40.57
N ALA A 25 18.03 -1.22 -39.34
CA ALA A 25 17.72 -2.07 -38.20
C ALA A 25 16.27 -2.54 -38.34
N ALA A 26 16.07 -3.85 -38.30
CA ALA A 26 14.73 -4.42 -38.38
C ALA A 26 13.89 -3.86 -37.24
N VAL A 27 12.68 -3.43 -37.55
CA VAL A 27 11.72 -3.06 -36.50
C VAL A 27 11.38 -4.30 -35.71
N ASP A 28 11.56 -4.24 -34.41
CA ASP A 28 11.13 -5.30 -33.50
C ASP A 28 10.41 -4.69 -32.29
N VAL A 29 9.54 -5.49 -31.65
CA VAL A 29 8.83 -5.15 -30.42
C VAL A 29 8.97 -6.34 -29.49
N ASP A 30 9.60 -6.13 -28.38
CA ASP A 30 9.82 -7.14 -27.34
C ASP A 30 8.87 -6.97 -26.15
N ARG A 31 8.25 -5.76 -25.99
CA ARG A 31 7.34 -5.49 -24.88
C ARG A 31 6.22 -4.51 -25.25
N ILE A 32 5.02 -4.78 -24.73
CA ILE A 32 3.84 -3.91 -24.81
C ILE A 32 3.26 -3.75 -23.40
N GLU A 33 3.05 -2.51 -22.97
CA GLU A 33 2.49 -2.21 -21.66
C GLU A 33 1.28 -1.26 -21.78
N PRO A 34 0.14 -1.66 -21.20
CA PRO A 34 -0.21 -2.96 -20.61
C PRO A 34 -0.23 -4.07 -21.67
N GLY A 35 0.11 -5.32 -21.27
CA GLY A 35 0.12 -6.47 -22.17
C GLY A 35 -1.27 -6.96 -22.61
N ASN A 36 -2.30 -6.53 -21.93
CA ASN A 36 -3.71 -6.79 -22.25
C ASN A 36 -4.60 -5.71 -21.66
N TRP A 37 -5.87 -5.67 -22.12
CA TRP A 37 -6.93 -4.86 -21.54
C TRP A 37 -8.27 -5.59 -21.58
N TRP A 38 -9.34 -5.01 -21.01
CA TRP A 38 -10.66 -5.65 -20.94
C TRP A 38 -11.71 -4.86 -21.71
N VAL A 39 -12.56 -5.59 -22.40
CA VAL A 39 -13.77 -5.03 -23.04
C VAL A 39 -14.75 -4.59 -21.95
N GLY A 40 -15.42 -3.47 -22.18
CA GLY A 40 -16.45 -2.96 -21.27
C GLY A 40 -15.93 -2.18 -20.06
N MET A 41 -14.65 -1.87 -20.00
CA MET A 41 -14.13 -0.89 -19.05
C MET A 41 -14.56 0.53 -19.44
N ARG A 42 -14.87 1.37 -18.47
CA ARG A 42 -15.11 2.82 -18.71
C ARG A 42 -13.86 3.51 -19.22
N HIS A 43 -12.69 3.06 -18.75
CA HIS A 43 -11.39 3.46 -19.26
C HIS A 43 -11.09 2.72 -20.58
N HIS A 44 -11.75 3.15 -21.66
CA HIS A 44 -11.69 2.50 -22.99
C HIS A 44 -10.61 3.07 -23.91
N GLN A 45 -10.08 4.27 -23.62
CA GLN A 45 -8.95 4.82 -24.33
C GLN A 45 -7.65 4.42 -23.64
N VAL A 46 -6.90 3.53 -24.27
CA VAL A 46 -5.71 2.91 -23.70
C VAL A 46 -4.46 3.37 -24.45
N GLN A 47 -3.48 3.84 -23.70
CA GLN A 47 -2.14 4.11 -24.19
C GLN A 47 -1.29 2.86 -24.02
N LEU A 48 -0.84 2.29 -25.12
CA LEU A 48 0.14 1.23 -25.14
C LEU A 48 1.54 1.84 -25.24
N LEU A 49 2.43 1.47 -24.35
CA LEU A 49 3.84 1.77 -24.40
C LEU A 49 4.57 0.57 -25.01
N LEU A 50 5.11 0.73 -26.21
CA LEU A 50 5.86 -0.28 -26.93
C LEU A 50 7.35 -0.05 -26.69
N HIS A 51 8.08 -1.13 -26.36
CA HIS A 51 9.53 -1.17 -26.34
C HIS A 51 10.06 -2.10 -27.42
N GLY A 52 11.23 -1.76 -28.01
CA GLY A 52 11.87 -2.58 -29.02
C GLY A 52 12.95 -1.84 -29.80
N GLN A 53 13.13 -2.21 -31.07
CA GLN A 53 14.17 -1.64 -31.93
C GLN A 53 13.58 -0.80 -33.06
N ALA A 54 14.20 0.34 -33.35
CA ALA A 54 13.87 1.25 -34.45
C ALA A 54 12.40 1.74 -34.45
N LEU A 55 11.83 1.97 -33.27
CA LEU A 55 10.44 2.40 -33.09
C LEU A 55 10.24 3.89 -33.37
N ASP A 56 11.28 4.70 -33.37
CA ASP A 56 11.24 6.14 -33.67
C ASP A 56 10.69 6.41 -35.09
N ARG A 57 11.03 5.56 -36.05
CA ARG A 57 10.64 5.68 -37.48
C ARG A 57 9.47 4.78 -37.86
N ALA A 58 8.93 4.04 -36.92
CA ALA A 58 7.86 3.10 -37.18
C ALA A 58 6.52 3.82 -37.45
N THR A 59 5.70 3.25 -38.29
CA THR A 59 4.28 3.54 -38.43
C THR A 59 3.49 2.36 -37.89
N VAL A 60 2.38 2.67 -37.20
CA VAL A 60 1.52 1.66 -36.58
C VAL A 60 0.16 1.68 -37.27
N SER A 61 -0.38 0.48 -37.52
CA SER A 61 -1.77 0.31 -37.94
C SER A 61 -2.42 -0.85 -37.21
N ILE A 62 -3.71 -0.72 -36.96
CA ILE A 62 -4.54 -1.73 -36.30
C ILE A 62 -5.73 -2.01 -37.22
N ASP A 63 -5.92 -3.26 -37.57
CA ASP A 63 -7.06 -3.72 -38.35
C ASP A 63 -7.89 -4.67 -37.48
N HIS A 64 -8.81 -4.08 -36.71
CA HIS A 64 -9.68 -4.79 -35.79
C HIS A 64 -11.02 -4.06 -35.66
N PRO A 65 -12.17 -4.73 -35.81
CA PRO A 65 -13.47 -4.06 -35.86
C PRO A 65 -13.85 -3.32 -34.57
N GLY A 66 -13.32 -3.75 -33.42
CA GLY A 66 -13.63 -3.16 -32.10
C GLY A 66 -12.49 -2.31 -31.52
N VAL A 67 -11.37 -2.09 -32.24
CA VAL A 67 -10.24 -1.31 -31.73
C VAL A 67 -9.76 -0.33 -32.78
N LYS A 68 -9.82 0.95 -32.48
CA LYS A 68 -9.41 2.05 -33.37
C LYS A 68 -8.11 2.66 -32.88
N LEU A 69 -7.14 2.79 -33.76
CA LEU A 69 -5.95 3.60 -33.53
C LEU A 69 -6.34 5.08 -33.47
N LEU A 70 -6.07 5.77 -32.38
CA LEU A 70 -6.28 7.21 -32.22
C LEU A 70 -5.01 8.00 -32.51
N ASP A 71 -3.87 7.53 -32.00
CA ASP A 71 -2.61 8.23 -32.11
C ASP A 71 -1.42 7.26 -32.02
N SER A 72 -0.29 7.66 -32.62
CA SER A 72 0.96 6.92 -32.54
C SER A 72 2.14 7.88 -32.59
N ARG A 73 2.89 7.99 -31.49
CA ARG A 73 4.02 8.92 -31.32
C ARG A 73 5.28 8.20 -30.89
N ALA A 74 6.43 8.58 -31.45
CA ALA A 74 7.72 8.10 -30.98
C ALA A 74 8.02 8.61 -29.57
N GLY A 75 8.76 7.81 -28.80
CA GLY A 75 9.43 8.28 -27.59
C GLY A 75 10.60 9.21 -27.91
N ASP A 76 11.28 9.68 -26.86
CA ASP A 76 12.51 10.47 -27.03
C ASP A 76 13.72 9.58 -27.36
N SER A 77 13.61 8.29 -27.05
CA SER A 77 14.54 7.25 -27.46
C SER A 77 13.98 6.45 -28.66
N PRO A 78 14.83 5.93 -29.54
CA PRO A 78 14.40 5.12 -30.68
C PRO A 78 13.78 3.76 -30.26
N HIS A 79 13.88 3.38 -29.01
CA HIS A 79 13.37 2.12 -28.49
C HIS A 79 11.91 2.20 -28.01
N TRP A 80 11.33 3.40 -27.93
CA TRP A 80 10.01 3.58 -27.34
C TRP A 80 9.00 4.18 -28.33
N ARG A 81 7.76 3.69 -28.23
CA ARG A 81 6.64 4.25 -28.97
C ARG A 81 5.35 4.22 -28.18
N PHE A 82 4.64 5.31 -28.14
CA PHE A 82 3.30 5.44 -27.58
C PHE A 82 2.26 5.18 -28.66
N VAL A 83 1.29 4.34 -28.38
CA VAL A 83 0.18 4.01 -29.28
C VAL A 83 -1.11 4.12 -28.48
N THR A 84 -1.97 5.07 -28.84
CA THR A 84 -3.27 5.24 -28.16
C THR A 84 -4.36 4.61 -29.00
N VAL A 85 -5.12 3.73 -28.36
CA VAL A 85 -6.25 3.03 -28.97
C VAL A 85 -7.56 3.37 -28.27
N ASP A 86 -8.65 3.27 -29.01
CA ASP A 86 -10.03 3.35 -28.50
C ASP A 86 -10.70 1.99 -28.68
N ILE A 87 -11.25 1.44 -27.59
CA ILE A 87 -11.89 0.14 -27.55
C ILE A 87 -13.41 0.36 -27.54
N ALA A 88 -14.09 -0.12 -28.58
CA ALA A 88 -15.54 -0.02 -28.68
C ALA A 88 -16.23 -0.83 -27.56
N ALA A 89 -17.38 -0.35 -27.11
CA ALA A 89 -18.12 -1.01 -26.04
C ALA A 89 -18.62 -2.41 -26.42
N ASP A 90 -18.79 -2.67 -27.69
CA ASP A 90 -19.19 -3.95 -28.29
C ASP A 90 -18.01 -4.76 -28.85
N ALA A 91 -16.77 -4.34 -28.62
CA ALA A 91 -15.60 -5.09 -29.02
C ALA A 91 -15.64 -6.52 -28.49
N GLN A 92 -15.14 -7.46 -29.27
CA GLN A 92 -15.10 -8.86 -28.84
C GLN A 92 -13.73 -9.17 -28.20
N PRO A 93 -13.70 -9.95 -27.12
CA PRO A 93 -12.44 -10.46 -26.57
C PRO A 93 -11.67 -11.29 -27.62
N GLY A 94 -10.36 -11.15 -27.63
CA GLY A 94 -9.50 -11.86 -28.54
C GLY A 94 -8.21 -11.12 -28.87
N PRO A 95 -7.38 -11.65 -29.77
CA PRO A 95 -6.14 -11.03 -30.19
C PRO A 95 -6.39 -9.82 -31.07
N VAL A 96 -5.69 -8.73 -30.82
CA VAL A 96 -5.68 -7.50 -31.64
C VAL A 96 -4.33 -7.42 -32.35
N PRO A 97 -4.27 -7.63 -33.68
CA PRO A 97 -3.04 -7.54 -34.44
C PRO A 97 -2.62 -6.07 -34.62
N ILE A 98 -1.45 -5.73 -34.09
CA ILE A 98 -0.80 -4.44 -34.26
C ILE A 98 0.31 -4.61 -35.29
N ARG A 99 0.17 -3.92 -36.43
CA ARG A 99 1.14 -3.92 -37.52
C ARG A 99 2.08 -2.73 -37.37
N ILE A 100 3.38 -3.02 -37.39
CA ILE A 100 4.44 -2.03 -37.20
C ILE A 100 5.36 -2.12 -38.40
N SER A 101 5.50 -1.00 -39.12
CA SER A 101 6.25 -0.91 -40.36
C SER A 101 7.24 0.25 -40.27
N ALA A 102 8.44 0.07 -40.83
CA ALA A 102 9.39 1.16 -41.01
C ALA A 102 10.00 1.11 -42.42
N PRO A 103 10.47 2.24 -42.97
CA PRO A 103 11.09 2.29 -44.30
C PRO A 103 12.27 1.32 -44.38
N GLY A 104 12.25 0.46 -45.41
CA GLY A 104 13.33 -0.50 -45.68
C GLY A 104 13.36 -1.74 -44.76
N ALA A 105 12.38 -1.92 -43.87
CA ALA A 105 12.26 -3.09 -43.00
C ALA A 105 10.98 -3.89 -43.27
N PRO A 106 10.95 -5.22 -43.03
CA PRO A 106 9.74 -6.01 -43.06
C PRO A 106 8.73 -5.52 -42.01
N THR A 107 7.43 -5.58 -42.36
CA THR A 107 6.36 -5.31 -41.39
C THR A 107 6.35 -6.36 -40.28
N ARG A 108 6.41 -5.92 -39.05
CA ARG A 108 6.22 -6.76 -37.85
C ARG A 108 4.75 -6.75 -37.46
N VAL A 109 4.21 -7.90 -37.08
CA VAL A 109 2.87 -8.01 -36.48
C VAL A 109 3.05 -8.56 -35.08
N VAL A 110 2.59 -7.81 -34.08
CA VAL A 110 2.53 -8.26 -32.69
C VAL A 110 1.07 -8.38 -32.27
N SER A 111 0.78 -9.32 -31.40
CA SER A 111 -0.58 -9.55 -30.91
C SER A 111 -0.73 -8.93 -29.54
N TRP A 112 -1.67 -8.00 -29.41
CA TRP A 112 -2.14 -7.49 -28.13
C TRP A 112 -3.45 -8.17 -27.76
N SER A 113 -3.77 -8.33 -26.46
CA SER A 113 -4.91 -9.13 -26.02
C SER A 113 -6.03 -8.29 -25.44
N LEU A 114 -7.26 -8.43 -25.97
CA LEU A 114 -8.48 -8.01 -25.27
C LEU A 114 -9.08 -9.19 -24.52
N GLN A 115 -9.41 -9.00 -23.26
CA GLN A 115 -10.00 -10.01 -22.39
C GLN A 115 -11.48 -9.70 -22.11
N ALA A 116 -12.24 -10.75 -21.81
CA ALA A 116 -13.57 -10.59 -21.24
C ALA A 116 -13.46 -10.10 -19.79
N ARG A 117 -14.23 -9.08 -19.46
CA ARG A 117 -14.31 -8.58 -18.08
C ARG A 117 -15.28 -9.43 -17.27
N ALA A 118 -14.95 -9.74 -16.01
CA ALA A 118 -15.88 -10.39 -15.11
C ALA A 118 -17.13 -9.50 -14.90
N PRO A 119 -18.36 -10.07 -14.91
CA PRO A 119 -19.60 -9.28 -14.87
C PRO A 119 -19.74 -8.38 -13.64
N ASP A 120 -19.17 -8.80 -12.50
CA ASP A 120 -19.22 -8.10 -11.21
C ASP A 120 -17.97 -7.26 -10.91
N ALA A 121 -17.01 -7.20 -11.84
CA ALA A 121 -15.74 -6.56 -11.62
C ALA A 121 -15.85 -5.10 -11.17
N ALA A 122 -16.75 -4.31 -11.77
CA ALA A 122 -16.95 -2.91 -11.42
C ALA A 122 -17.65 -2.71 -10.06
N SER A 123 -18.33 -3.72 -9.54
CA SER A 123 -19.05 -3.67 -8.26
C SER A 123 -18.24 -4.18 -7.07
N ARG A 124 -16.95 -4.49 -7.26
CA ARG A 124 -16.05 -4.96 -6.20
C ARG A 124 -16.14 -4.07 -4.97
N ARG A 125 -16.34 -4.72 -3.83
CA ARG A 125 -16.39 -4.02 -2.55
C ARG A 125 -14.98 -3.79 -2.03
N GLY A 126 -14.70 -2.54 -1.66
CA GLY A 126 -13.49 -2.15 -0.95
C GLY A 126 -13.52 -2.53 0.53
N PHE A 127 -12.40 -2.29 1.19
CA PHE A 127 -12.31 -2.42 2.64
C PHE A 127 -12.96 -1.21 3.34
N GLY A 128 -13.32 -1.38 4.62
CA GLY A 128 -13.99 -0.34 5.40
C GLY A 128 -14.01 -0.62 6.90
N PRO A 129 -14.77 0.13 7.69
CA PRO A 129 -14.81 0.02 9.16
C PRO A 129 -15.18 -1.36 9.69
N GLN A 130 -15.83 -2.21 8.88
CA GLN A 130 -16.17 -3.59 9.22
C GLN A 130 -14.96 -4.53 9.15
N ASP A 131 -13.86 -4.09 8.55
CA ASP A 131 -12.69 -4.92 8.30
C ASP A 131 -11.63 -4.78 9.39
N ALA A 132 -10.70 -5.72 9.40
CA ALA A 132 -9.44 -5.68 10.11
C ALA A 132 -8.33 -6.04 9.11
N ILE A 133 -7.36 -5.14 8.93
CA ILE A 133 -6.27 -5.28 7.98
C ILE A 133 -5.08 -5.95 8.67
N TYR A 134 -4.46 -6.93 8.00
CA TYR A 134 -3.18 -7.47 8.39
C TYR A 134 -2.11 -7.02 7.38
N LEU A 135 -1.19 -6.17 7.84
CA LEU A 135 -0.03 -5.75 7.08
C LEU A 135 1.05 -6.81 7.18
N LEU A 136 1.52 -7.30 6.06
CA LEU A 136 2.61 -8.27 6.00
C LEU A 136 3.60 -7.94 4.88
N MET A 137 4.83 -8.37 5.09
CA MET A 137 5.90 -8.31 4.11
C MET A 137 6.13 -9.71 3.54
N PRO A 138 5.90 -9.94 2.23
CA PRO A 138 6.01 -11.28 1.64
C PRO A 138 7.33 -11.98 1.97
N ASP A 139 8.45 -11.28 1.79
CA ASP A 139 9.81 -11.79 2.06
C ASP A 139 10.03 -12.23 3.51
N ARG A 140 9.21 -11.73 4.47
CA ARG A 140 9.40 -11.92 5.93
C ARG A 140 8.27 -12.69 6.59
N PHE A 141 7.29 -13.16 5.83
CA PHE A 141 6.12 -13.84 6.38
C PHE A 141 6.31 -15.36 6.46
N ALA A 142 6.53 -16.02 5.35
CA ALA A 142 6.78 -17.46 5.29
C ALA A 142 7.35 -17.85 3.93
N ASN A 143 8.27 -18.82 3.91
CA ASN A 143 8.84 -19.41 2.71
C ASN A 143 8.05 -20.68 2.35
N GLY A 144 7.28 -20.61 1.27
CA GLY A 144 6.49 -21.73 0.76
C GLY A 144 7.16 -22.47 -0.40
N ASP A 145 8.08 -21.81 -1.10
CA ASP A 145 8.84 -22.38 -2.23
C ASP A 145 10.32 -21.99 -2.18
N PRO A 146 11.16 -22.74 -1.48
CA PRO A 146 12.60 -22.44 -1.39
C PRO A 146 13.34 -22.42 -2.74
N SER A 147 12.73 -22.91 -3.81
CA SER A 147 13.36 -22.93 -5.13
C SER A 147 13.41 -21.54 -5.80
N ASN A 148 12.58 -20.60 -5.33
CA ASN A 148 12.52 -19.24 -5.86
C ASN A 148 13.34 -18.23 -5.04
N ASP A 149 13.90 -18.60 -3.88
CA ASP A 149 14.61 -17.70 -2.96
C ASP A 149 15.69 -16.86 -3.63
N THR A 150 16.38 -17.44 -4.64
CA THR A 150 17.46 -16.79 -5.37
C THR A 150 17.32 -17.08 -6.87
N ILE A 151 17.16 -16.00 -7.65
CA ILE A 151 17.02 -16.08 -9.11
C ILE A 151 18.30 -15.56 -9.78
N ALA A 152 18.87 -16.36 -10.68
CA ALA A 152 20.05 -15.95 -11.42
C ALA A 152 19.79 -14.70 -12.27
N GLY A 153 20.67 -13.70 -12.16
CA GLY A 153 20.55 -12.44 -12.89
C GLY A 153 19.75 -11.35 -12.16
N LEU A 154 19.01 -11.68 -11.10
CA LEU A 154 18.50 -10.69 -10.15
C LEU A 154 19.50 -10.52 -9.01
N GLY A 155 19.75 -9.28 -8.59
CA GLY A 155 20.57 -8.98 -7.41
C GLY A 155 19.95 -9.49 -6.11
N ASP A 156 20.64 -9.28 -5.00
CA ASP A 156 20.18 -9.55 -3.64
C ASP A 156 19.74 -11.01 -3.41
N PRO A 157 20.66 -11.98 -3.41
CA PRO A 157 20.36 -13.38 -3.13
C PRO A 157 19.85 -13.54 -1.69
N ALA A 158 19.06 -14.56 -1.43
CA ALA A 158 18.54 -14.83 -0.09
C ALA A 158 19.68 -15.03 0.93
N ASN A 159 19.60 -14.29 2.03
CA ASN A 159 20.54 -14.34 3.16
C ASN A 159 19.82 -14.00 4.46
N ARG A 160 19.22 -14.97 5.08
CA ARG A 160 18.44 -14.84 6.32
C ARG A 160 19.26 -14.35 7.54
N ALA A 161 20.58 -14.42 7.46
CA ALA A 161 21.46 -13.93 8.52
C ALA A 161 21.65 -12.40 8.50
N ASP A 162 21.39 -11.75 7.37
CA ASP A 162 21.44 -10.30 7.21
C ASP A 162 20.05 -9.69 7.39
N PRO A 163 19.78 -8.92 8.45
CA PRO A 163 18.47 -8.28 8.64
C PRO A 163 17.99 -7.42 7.46
N ASN A 164 18.92 -6.88 6.66
CA ASN A 164 18.62 -6.06 5.48
C ASN A 164 18.65 -6.87 4.16
N GLY A 165 19.00 -8.16 4.22
CA GLY A 165 18.97 -9.06 3.07
C GLY A 165 17.57 -9.61 2.79
N ARG A 166 17.44 -10.34 1.70
CA ARG A 166 16.24 -11.13 1.43
C ARG A 166 16.24 -12.41 2.26
N HIS A 167 15.06 -12.82 2.72
CA HIS A 167 14.91 -14.01 3.57
C HIS A 167 14.17 -15.15 2.87
N GLY A 168 13.58 -14.90 1.69
CA GLY A 168 12.96 -15.93 0.86
C GLY A 168 11.50 -16.24 1.19
N GLY A 169 10.81 -15.41 1.96
CA GLY A 169 9.36 -15.52 2.07
C GLY A 169 8.68 -15.16 0.74
N ASP A 170 7.50 -15.77 0.48
CA ASP A 170 6.88 -15.74 -0.83
C ASP A 170 5.34 -15.82 -0.79
N LEU A 171 4.70 -15.73 -1.97
CA LEU A 171 3.25 -15.81 -2.13
C LEU A 171 2.70 -17.19 -1.76
N ALA A 172 3.46 -18.26 -1.99
CA ALA A 172 3.07 -19.63 -1.63
C ALA A 172 3.02 -19.81 -0.11
N GLY A 173 3.99 -19.25 0.61
CA GLY A 173 4.02 -19.22 2.07
C GLY A 173 2.86 -18.44 2.67
N ILE A 174 2.51 -17.28 2.11
CA ILE A 174 1.33 -16.52 2.54
C ILE A 174 0.07 -17.36 2.31
N ARG A 175 -0.07 -17.94 1.13
CA ARG A 175 -1.23 -18.75 0.74
C ARG A 175 -1.44 -19.97 1.64
N ALA A 176 -0.37 -20.63 2.07
CA ALA A 176 -0.40 -21.76 2.99
C ALA A 176 -0.96 -21.39 4.38
N HIS A 177 -0.83 -20.13 4.79
CA HIS A 177 -1.24 -19.65 6.12
C HIS A 177 -2.52 -18.81 6.13
N LEU A 178 -3.29 -18.77 5.03
CA LEU A 178 -4.61 -18.11 5.00
C LEU A 178 -5.58 -18.60 6.08
N PRO A 179 -5.65 -19.93 6.43
CA PRO A 179 -6.49 -20.39 7.52
C PRO A 179 -6.13 -19.77 8.87
N TYR A 180 -4.84 -19.58 9.16
CA TYR A 180 -4.38 -18.92 10.38
C TYR A 180 -4.87 -17.48 10.47
N LEU A 181 -4.69 -16.71 9.40
CA LEU A 181 -5.10 -15.29 9.32
C LEU A 181 -6.62 -15.13 9.43
N ALA A 182 -7.39 -15.98 8.75
CA ALA A 182 -8.86 -16.01 8.89
C ALA A 182 -9.28 -16.39 10.31
N GLY A 183 -8.59 -17.38 10.93
CA GLY A 183 -8.79 -17.80 12.32
C GLY A 183 -8.49 -16.69 13.32
N LEU A 184 -7.51 -15.83 13.04
CA LEU A 184 -7.19 -14.65 13.85
C LEU A 184 -8.32 -13.59 13.79
N GLY A 185 -9.14 -13.58 12.74
CA GLY A 185 -10.23 -12.62 12.55
C GLY A 185 -9.91 -11.54 11.52
N ILE A 186 -8.83 -11.71 10.76
CA ILE A 186 -8.44 -10.81 9.67
C ILE A 186 -9.42 -10.92 8.50
N THR A 187 -9.69 -9.79 7.85
CA THR A 187 -10.58 -9.70 6.68
C THR A 187 -9.94 -9.04 5.47
N GLN A 188 -8.78 -8.41 5.64
CA GLN A 188 -8.02 -7.80 4.56
C GLN A 188 -6.53 -8.07 4.74
N LEU A 189 -5.83 -8.41 3.66
CA LEU A 189 -4.40 -8.58 3.62
C LEU A 189 -3.78 -7.40 2.87
N TRP A 190 -2.92 -6.64 3.52
CA TRP A 190 -2.09 -5.64 2.86
C TRP A 190 -0.67 -6.18 2.76
N LEU A 191 -0.24 -6.48 1.53
CA LEU A 191 1.13 -6.88 1.22
C LEU A 191 1.95 -5.63 0.84
N THR A 192 3.19 -5.54 1.34
CA THR A 192 4.16 -4.59 0.75
C THR A 192 4.38 -4.92 -0.73
N PRO A 193 4.94 -4.01 -1.56
CA PRO A 193 4.94 -4.18 -3.00
C PRO A 193 5.47 -5.54 -3.46
N VAL A 194 4.76 -6.14 -4.40
CA VAL A 194 5.06 -7.48 -4.95
C VAL A 194 5.64 -7.44 -6.35
N GLN A 195 5.73 -6.25 -6.95
CA GLN A 195 6.33 -6.07 -8.27
C GLN A 195 7.84 -6.31 -8.22
N THR A 196 8.41 -6.61 -9.40
CA THR A 196 9.84 -6.88 -9.52
C THR A 196 10.68 -5.75 -8.95
N ASN A 197 11.62 -6.10 -8.08
CA ASN A 197 12.58 -5.20 -7.48
C ASN A 197 14.01 -5.75 -7.67
N ALA A 198 14.62 -5.46 -8.82
CA ALA A 198 15.94 -5.97 -9.20
C ALA A 198 17.09 -5.16 -8.57
N GLN A 199 16.90 -4.62 -7.38
CA GLN A 199 17.97 -3.95 -6.64
C GLN A 199 19.05 -4.94 -6.21
N PRO A 200 20.34 -4.55 -6.22
CA PRO A 200 21.44 -5.42 -5.82
C PRO A 200 21.49 -5.66 -4.30
N GLN A 201 20.83 -4.82 -3.51
CA GLN A 201 20.74 -4.90 -2.06
C GLN A 201 19.40 -4.31 -1.59
N GLY A 202 18.85 -4.84 -0.50
CA GLY A 202 17.63 -4.35 0.12
C GLY A 202 16.35 -4.60 -0.69
N ALA A 203 16.37 -5.49 -1.68
CA ALA A 203 15.21 -5.76 -2.53
C ALA A 203 14.00 -6.33 -1.76
N TYR A 204 14.23 -6.84 -0.55
CA TYR A 204 13.21 -7.47 0.30
C TYR A 204 11.99 -6.58 0.60
N HIS A 205 12.18 -5.26 0.64
CA HIS A 205 11.08 -4.35 1.00
C HIS A 205 10.09 -4.10 -0.13
N GLY A 206 10.49 -4.27 -1.40
CA GLY A 206 9.63 -4.14 -2.58
C GLY A 206 9.47 -2.72 -3.14
N TYR A 207 9.78 -1.66 -2.40
CA TYR A 207 9.45 -0.27 -2.78
C TYR A 207 10.28 0.31 -3.94
N ALA A 208 11.43 -0.24 -4.27
CA ALA A 208 12.26 0.20 -5.40
C ALA A 208 11.91 -0.60 -6.68
N ILE A 209 10.71 -0.39 -7.22
CA ILE A 209 10.15 -1.15 -8.35
C ILE A 209 10.99 -0.96 -9.60
N THR A 210 11.30 -2.06 -10.28
CA THR A 210 12.02 -2.07 -11.56
C THR A 210 11.21 -2.62 -12.74
N ASP A 211 10.03 -3.16 -12.47
CA ASP A 211 9.03 -3.56 -13.46
C ASP A 211 7.62 -3.43 -12.88
N PHE A 212 6.83 -2.51 -13.43
CA PHE A 212 5.48 -2.21 -12.95
C PHE A 212 4.43 -3.27 -13.27
N TYR A 213 4.66 -4.15 -14.25
CA TYR A 213 3.68 -5.14 -14.71
C TYR A 213 4.05 -6.59 -14.40
N ALA A 214 5.18 -6.83 -13.74
CA ALA A 214 5.64 -8.16 -13.36
C ALA A 214 5.68 -8.35 -11.85
N ILE A 215 5.30 -9.53 -11.38
CA ILE A 215 5.58 -9.98 -10.01
C ILE A 215 7.08 -10.29 -9.91
N ASP A 216 7.69 -9.97 -8.77
CA ASP A 216 9.07 -10.39 -8.48
C ASP A 216 9.13 -11.92 -8.49
N PRO A 217 9.91 -12.55 -9.38
CA PRO A 217 9.93 -14.00 -9.50
C PRO A 217 10.45 -14.72 -8.24
N ARG A 218 11.09 -13.99 -7.33
CA ARG A 218 11.51 -14.48 -6.01
C ARG A 218 10.35 -14.52 -5.01
N LEU A 219 9.20 -13.93 -5.36
CA LEU A 219 7.95 -14.04 -4.60
C LEU A 219 6.97 -15.00 -5.25
N GLY A 220 7.16 -15.32 -6.54
CA GLY A 220 6.26 -16.17 -7.30
C GLY A 220 5.92 -15.58 -8.67
N SER A 221 4.82 -16.03 -9.24
CA SER A 221 4.32 -15.60 -10.56
C SER A 221 3.05 -14.75 -10.42
N LEU A 222 2.62 -14.14 -11.54
CA LEU A 222 1.32 -13.48 -11.62
C LEU A 222 0.16 -14.45 -11.31
N GLN A 223 0.29 -15.72 -11.72
CA GLN A 223 -0.71 -16.75 -11.42
C GLN A 223 -0.76 -17.04 -9.91
N ASP A 224 0.36 -17.06 -9.21
CA ASP A 224 0.40 -17.24 -7.76
C ASP A 224 -0.27 -16.07 -7.03
N TYR A 225 -0.06 -14.84 -7.50
CA TYR A 225 -0.72 -13.66 -6.94
C TYR A 225 -2.25 -13.69 -7.16
N GLN A 226 -2.70 -14.08 -8.35
CA GLN A 226 -4.12 -14.29 -8.65
C GLN A 226 -4.73 -15.44 -7.82
N ALA A 227 -3.97 -16.52 -7.63
CA ALA A 227 -4.37 -17.65 -6.80
C ALA A 227 -4.47 -17.25 -5.32
N LEU A 228 -3.51 -16.48 -4.80
CA LEU A 228 -3.56 -15.92 -3.45
C LEU A 228 -4.83 -15.07 -3.26
N ALA A 229 -5.12 -14.14 -4.18
CA ALA A 229 -6.30 -13.31 -4.11
C ALA A 229 -7.61 -14.12 -4.16
N THR A 230 -7.63 -15.18 -4.96
CA THR A 230 -8.78 -16.08 -5.09
C THR A 230 -9.00 -16.90 -3.84
N ASP A 231 -7.94 -17.47 -3.28
CA ASP A 231 -8.01 -18.29 -2.08
C ASP A 231 -8.30 -17.42 -0.84
N ALA A 232 -7.72 -16.21 -0.74
CA ALA A 232 -8.05 -15.27 0.33
C ALA A 232 -9.57 -14.99 0.38
N ARG A 233 -10.20 -14.75 -0.80
CA ARG A 233 -11.67 -14.56 -0.87
C ARG A 233 -12.47 -15.76 -0.35
N ARG A 234 -11.99 -17.00 -0.55
CA ARG A 234 -12.65 -18.21 0.01
C ARG A 234 -12.64 -18.22 1.53
N TYR A 235 -11.64 -17.59 2.14
CA TYR A 235 -11.55 -17.39 3.59
C TYR A 235 -12.21 -16.08 4.08
N GLY A 236 -12.90 -15.35 3.18
CA GLY A 236 -13.57 -14.09 3.50
C GLY A 236 -12.61 -12.91 3.67
N MET A 237 -11.43 -13.00 3.06
CA MET A 237 -10.41 -11.94 3.07
C MET A 237 -10.25 -11.31 1.70
N GLY A 238 -10.09 -9.98 1.67
CA GLY A 238 -9.69 -9.22 0.48
C GLY A 238 -8.17 -9.03 0.41
N LEU A 239 -7.69 -8.56 -0.74
CA LEU A 239 -6.29 -8.25 -0.97
C LEU A 239 -6.12 -6.76 -1.29
N ILE A 240 -5.30 -6.08 -0.50
CA ILE A 240 -4.89 -4.68 -0.67
C ILE A 240 -3.49 -4.68 -1.27
N MET A 241 -3.33 -4.05 -2.42
CA MET A 241 -2.03 -3.87 -3.06
C MET A 241 -1.39 -2.56 -2.64
N ASP A 242 -0.11 -2.62 -2.31
CA ASP A 242 0.71 -1.43 -2.10
C ASP A 242 1.18 -0.90 -3.47
N VAL A 243 0.90 0.35 -3.79
CA VAL A 243 1.27 0.99 -5.05
C VAL A 243 2.22 2.14 -4.81
N VAL A 244 3.31 2.16 -5.58
CA VAL A 244 4.34 3.18 -5.54
C VAL A 244 4.18 4.08 -6.76
N LEU A 245 3.68 5.30 -6.56
CA LEU A 245 3.43 6.27 -7.63
C LEU A 245 4.52 7.34 -7.71
N ASN A 246 5.30 7.50 -6.63
CA ASN A 246 6.26 8.57 -6.48
C ASN A 246 7.58 8.33 -7.21
N HIS A 247 8.08 7.10 -7.17
CA HIS A 247 9.45 6.79 -7.60
C HIS A 247 9.55 5.39 -8.20
N ILE A 248 10.70 5.12 -8.80
CA ILE A 248 11.14 3.80 -9.29
C ILE A 248 12.42 3.37 -8.56
N GLY A 249 12.86 2.15 -8.76
CA GLY A 249 14.22 1.72 -8.38
C GLY A 249 15.28 2.27 -9.34
N ASP A 250 16.48 2.53 -8.87
CA ASP A 250 17.59 3.03 -9.70
C ASP A 250 18.13 1.98 -10.70
N HIS A 251 17.64 0.74 -10.62
CA HIS A 251 17.86 -0.31 -11.62
C HIS A 251 16.68 -0.46 -12.58
N HIS A 252 15.70 0.46 -12.56
CA HIS A 252 14.62 0.47 -13.55
C HIS A 252 15.19 0.83 -14.93
N PRO A 253 14.80 0.13 -16.03
CA PRO A 253 15.31 0.42 -17.37
C PRO A 253 15.14 1.87 -17.82
N TRP A 254 14.10 2.56 -17.35
CA TRP A 254 13.85 3.96 -17.67
C TRP A 254 14.94 4.93 -17.20
N LEU A 255 15.78 4.54 -16.22
CA LEU A 255 16.88 5.41 -15.80
C LEU A 255 17.97 5.51 -16.89
N ALA A 256 18.21 4.39 -17.58
CA ALA A 256 19.18 4.34 -18.67
C ALA A 256 18.60 4.78 -20.03
N ASP A 257 17.33 4.43 -20.27
CA ASP A 257 16.64 4.67 -21.55
C ASP A 257 15.17 5.05 -21.30
N PRO A 258 14.89 6.29 -20.89
CA PRO A 258 13.52 6.73 -20.57
C PRO A 258 12.66 6.91 -21.84
N PRO A 259 11.36 6.55 -21.79
CA PRO A 259 10.41 6.85 -22.86
C PRO A 259 10.30 8.35 -23.18
N ARG A 260 10.35 9.20 -22.14
CA ARG A 260 10.54 10.66 -22.21
C ARG A 260 11.63 11.07 -21.24
N ARG A 261 12.48 12.00 -21.64
CA ARG A 261 13.60 12.50 -20.81
C ARG A 261 13.16 13.19 -19.54
N ASN A 262 11.92 13.71 -19.52
CA ASN A 262 11.33 14.38 -18.37
C ASN A 262 10.53 13.45 -17.43
N TRP A 263 10.47 12.14 -17.69
CA TRP A 263 9.75 11.21 -16.82
C TRP A 263 10.37 11.06 -15.44
N ILE A 264 11.68 11.34 -15.34
CA ILE A 264 12.42 11.25 -14.07
C ILE A 264 12.95 12.65 -13.74
N HIS A 265 12.59 13.17 -12.58
CA HIS A 265 13.10 14.45 -12.11
C HIS A 265 14.62 14.41 -11.96
N GLY A 266 15.27 15.56 -12.14
CA GLY A 266 16.74 15.65 -12.19
C GLY A 266 17.37 15.06 -13.45
N GLN A 267 16.57 14.60 -14.44
CA GLN A 267 17.06 13.96 -15.66
C GLN A 267 18.00 12.77 -15.35
N GLY A 268 17.62 11.94 -14.39
CA GLY A 268 18.42 10.81 -13.94
C GLY A 268 19.57 11.16 -12.99
N ARG A 269 19.66 12.41 -12.53
CA ARG A 269 20.65 12.83 -11.53
C ARG A 269 20.01 12.99 -10.17
N TYR A 270 20.57 12.33 -9.18
CA TYR A 270 20.10 12.43 -7.80
C TYR A 270 20.17 13.87 -7.28
N PHE A 271 19.05 14.35 -6.76
CA PHE A 271 18.99 15.45 -5.82
C PHE A 271 17.93 15.11 -4.75
N PRO A 272 18.25 15.29 -3.46
CA PRO A 272 17.38 14.81 -2.38
C PRO A 272 16.13 15.66 -2.23
N THR A 273 15.01 15.03 -1.89
CA THR A 273 13.87 15.77 -1.34
C THR A 273 14.23 16.38 0.01
N ASN A 274 13.65 17.54 0.34
CA ASN A 274 13.85 18.18 1.64
C ASN A 274 13.00 17.54 2.76
N HIS A 275 12.12 16.56 2.44
CA HIS A 275 11.19 15.88 3.36
C HIS A 275 10.26 16.83 4.14
N ARG A 276 9.96 18.04 3.63
CA ARG A 276 9.10 19.04 4.26
C ARG A 276 7.67 18.95 3.73
N ARG A 277 6.97 17.86 4.05
CA ARG A 277 5.60 17.55 3.58
C ARG A 277 4.62 18.71 3.73
N THR A 278 4.72 19.48 4.82
CA THR A 278 3.83 20.61 5.09
C THR A 278 3.92 21.73 4.06
N THR A 279 4.97 21.80 3.24
CA THR A 279 5.10 22.80 2.16
C THR A 279 3.98 22.69 1.12
N VAL A 280 3.34 21.52 0.99
CA VAL A 280 2.25 21.30 0.01
C VAL A 280 1.02 22.13 0.38
N GLN A 281 0.63 22.13 1.66
CA GLN A 281 -0.57 22.82 2.16
C GLN A 281 -0.28 24.21 2.73
N ASP A 282 0.98 24.55 2.99
CA ASP A 282 1.38 25.82 3.60
C ASP A 282 1.18 26.97 2.61
N PRO A 283 0.27 27.94 2.88
CA PRO A 283 0.06 29.08 2.00
C PRO A 283 1.25 30.05 1.96
N HIS A 284 2.21 29.91 2.86
CA HIS A 284 3.40 30.76 2.98
C HIS A 284 4.67 30.07 2.52
N ALA A 285 4.61 28.79 2.12
CA ALA A 285 5.77 28.06 1.66
C ALA A 285 6.38 28.70 0.39
N ALA A 286 7.70 28.85 0.39
CA ALA A 286 8.42 29.23 -0.80
C ALA A 286 8.20 28.20 -1.92
N PRO A 287 7.97 28.62 -3.18
CA PRO A 287 7.80 27.69 -4.29
C PRO A 287 8.98 26.72 -4.43
N GLU A 288 10.20 27.18 -4.19
CA GLU A 288 11.43 26.41 -4.26
C GLU A 288 11.45 25.27 -3.23
N ASP A 289 10.95 25.52 -2.01
CA ASP A 289 10.86 24.48 -0.97
C ASP A 289 9.80 23.44 -1.30
N ARG A 290 8.68 23.88 -1.90
CA ARG A 290 7.64 22.95 -2.36
C ARG A 290 8.17 22.07 -3.49
N THR A 291 8.82 22.65 -4.52
CA THR A 291 9.44 21.92 -5.61
C THR A 291 10.54 20.98 -5.10
N ALA A 292 11.38 21.43 -4.16
CA ALA A 292 12.39 20.56 -3.55
C ALA A 292 11.77 19.37 -2.77
N PHE A 293 10.53 19.51 -2.30
CA PHE A 293 9.80 18.41 -1.67
C PHE A 293 9.24 17.44 -2.71
N THR A 294 8.51 17.95 -3.73
CA THR A 294 7.75 17.11 -4.69
C THR A 294 8.62 16.49 -5.77
N ASP A 295 9.71 17.15 -6.18
CA ASP A 295 10.51 16.73 -7.32
C ASP A 295 11.84 16.08 -6.90
N GLY A 296 12.17 16.13 -5.60
CA GLY A 296 13.39 15.54 -5.05
C GLY A 296 13.26 14.04 -4.83
N TRP A 297 14.32 13.29 -5.14
CA TRP A 297 14.36 11.84 -4.93
C TRP A 297 14.27 11.50 -3.43
N PHE A 298 13.46 10.49 -3.10
CA PHE A 298 13.24 10.07 -1.71
C PHE A 298 14.56 9.62 -1.05
N VAL A 299 15.31 8.76 -1.73
CA VAL A 299 16.69 8.36 -1.43
C VAL A 299 17.45 8.15 -2.74
N PRO A 300 18.79 8.01 -2.74
CA PRO A 300 19.59 7.84 -3.96
C PRO A 300 19.16 6.66 -4.85
N THR A 301 18.62 5.60 -4.26
CA THR A 301 18.17 4.39 -4.96
C THR A 301 16.70 4.43 -5.40
N MET A 302 16.01 5.57 -5.20
CA MET A 302 14.59 5.77 -5.55
C MET A 302 14.41 7.04 -6.37
N PRO A 303 14.74 7.00 -7.71
CA PRO A 303 14.52 8.09 -8.65
C PRO A 303 13.07 8.55 -8.69
N ASP A 304 12.85 9.85 -8.54
CA ASP A 304 11.54 10.46 -8.49
C ASP A 304 10.92 10.59 -9.88
N LEU A 305 9.62 10.31 -9.99
CA LEU A 305 8.84 10.34 -11.22
C LEU A 305 8.11 11.67 -11.39
N ASN A 306 8.10 12.19 -12.61
CA ASN A 306 7.37 13.41 -12.98
C ASN A 306 5.94 13.09 -13.43
N GLN A 307 5.00 13.00 -12.50
CA GLN A 307 3.59 12.70 -12.77
C GLN A 307 2.87 13.85 -13.49
N GLN A 308 3.48 15.03 -13.66
CA GLN A 308 2.95 16.12 -14.48
C GLN A 308 3.06 15.82 -15.97
N ASP A 309 3.91 14.88 -16.39
CA ASP A 309 3.92 14.39 -17.76
C ASP A 309 2.65 13.58 -18.06
N PRO A 310 1.85 13.95 -19.07
CA PRO A 310 0.55 13.33 -19.32
C PRO A 310 0.64 11.87 -19.79
N GLU A 311 1.76 11.47 -20.41
CA GLU A 311 1.98 10.09 -20.86
C GLU A 311 2.35 9.19 -19.68
N LEU A 312 3.19 9.67 -18.75
CA LEU A 312 3.50 8.98 -17.51
C LEU A 312 2.27 8.91 -16.59
N ALA A 313 1.54 10.02 -16.42
CA ALA A 313 0.31 10.04 -15.64
C ALA A 313 -0.69 8.97 -16.12
N ARG A 314 -0.90 8.87 -17.43
CA ARG A 314 -1.77 7.86 -18.04
C ARG A 314 -1.24 6.44 -17.81
N TYR A 315 0.06 6.24 -17.97
CA TYR A 315 0.70 4.95 -17.70
C TYR A 315 0.45 4.47 -16.26
N LEU A 316 0.67 5.33 -15.25
CA LEU A 316 0.48 4.98 -13.83
C LEU A 316 -1.01 4.71 -13.50
N ILE A 317 -1.95 5.48 -14.07
CA ILE A 317 -3.39 5.23 -13.93
C ILE A 317 -3.74 3.86 -14.52
N GLN A 318 -3.30 3.58 -15.75
CA GLN A 318 -3.58 2.32 -16.44
C GLN A 318 -2.94 1.12 -15.73
N ASN A 319 -1.72 1.27 -15.23
CA ASN A 319 -1.07 0.23 -14.44
C ASN A 319 -1.90 -0.13 -13.21
N THR A 320 -2.40 0.86 -12.48
CA THR A 320 -3.24 0.61 -11.29
C THR A 320 -4.55 -0.08 -11.66
N LEU A 321 -5.24 0.39 -12.71
CA LEU A 321 -6.48 -0.24 -13.20
C LEU A 321 -6.22 -1.68 -13.64
N TRP A 322 -5.09 -1.93 -14.30
CA TRP A 322 -4.68 -3.25 -14.74
C TRP A 322 -4.48 -4.22 -13.56
N TRP A 323 -3.82 -3.79 -12.48
CA TRP A 323 -3.63 -4.61 -11.29
C TRP A 323 -4.94 -4.91 -10.58
N ILE A 324 -5.83 -3.92 -10.44
CA ILE A 324 -7.15 -4.13 -9.83
C ILE A 324 -7.94 -5.19 -10.59
N GLU A 325 -7.97 -5.11 -11.91
CA GLU A 325 -8.72 -6.05 -12.75
C GLU A 325 -8.07 -7.44 -12.77
N THR A 326 -6.74 -7.49 -12.96
CA THR A 326 -5.95 -8.73 -13.07
C THR A 326 -6.02 -9.59 -11.80
N ALA A 327 -5.88 -8.99 -10.62
CA ALA A 327 -5.84 -9.72 -9.35
C ALA A 327 -7.18 -9.72 -8.61
N GLY A 328 -8.14 -8.88 -9.01
CA GLY A 328 -9.41 -8.74 -8.31
C GLY A 328 -9.23 -8.14 -6.92
N LEU A 329 -8.46 -7.05 -6.83
CA LEU A 329 -8.11 -6.40 -5.57
C LEU A 329 -9.34 -5.83 -4.86
N SER A 330 -9.33 -5.82 -3.53
CA SER A 330 -10.31 -5.15 -2.67
C SER A 330 -9.89 -3.74 -2.26
N GLY A 331 -8.66 -3.35 -2.52
CA GLY A 331 -8.19 -2.02 -2.19
C GLY A 331 -6.74 -1.76 -2.55
N LEU A 332 -6.32 -0.52 -2.30
CA LEU A 332 -4.96 -0.06 -2.52
C LEU A 332 -4.44 0.69 -1.29
N ARG A 333 -3.15 0.58 -1.03
CA ARG A 333 -2.40 1.52 -0.20
C ARG A 333 -1.42 2.27 -1.09
N VAL A 334 -1.35 3.56 -0.94
CA VAL A 334 -0.45 4.40 -1.75
C VAL A 334 0.71 4.85 -0.91
N ASP A 335 1.89 4.39 -1.32
CA ASP A 335 3.17 4.72 -0.71
C ASP A 335 3.53 6.19 -0.89
N THR A 336 4.21 6.78 0.10
CA THR A 336 4.73 8.16 0.04
C THR A 336 3.75 9.16 -0.59
N PHE A 337 2.46 9.05 -0.23
CA PHE A 337 1.34 9.70 -0.93
C PHE A 337 1.55 11.20 -1.16
N SER A 338 1.93 11.96 -0.13
CA SER A 338 2.05 13.41 -0.22
C SER A 338 3.26 13.92 -1.02
N TYR A 339 4.19 13.05 -1.38
CA TYR A 339 5.35 13.40 -2.23
C TYR A 339 4.97 13.48 -3.71
N VAL A 340 3.94 12.75 -4.11
CA VAL A 340 3.42 12.70 -5.49
C VAL A 340 2.71 14.02 -5.84
N ASP A 341 2.73 14.42 -7.12
CA ASP A 341 1.99 15.60 -7.58
C ASP A 341 0.51 15.55 -7.18
N ALA A 342 0.06 16.59 -6.46
CA ALA A 342 -1.27 16.62 -5.85
C ALA A 342 -2.41 16.60 -6.89
N GLN A 343 -2.20 17.23 -8.05
CA GLN A 343 -3.20 17.24 -9.11
C GLN A 343 -3.30 15.89 -9.80
N PHE A 344 -2.17 15.24 -10.04
CA PHE A 344 -2.13 13.87 -10.53
C PHE A 344 -2.85 12.92 -9.57
N LEU A 345 -2.58 13.00 -8.25
CA LEU A 345 -3.25 12.15 -7.25
C LEU A 345 -4.77 12.29 -7.30
N SER A 346 -5.28 13.50 -7.46
CA SER A 346 -6.73 13.73 -7.64
C SER A 346 -7.27 13.04 -8.88
N HIS A 347 -6.61 13.20 -10.03
CA HIS A 347 -7.03 12.58 -11.29
C HIS A 347 -6.90 11.05 -11.23
N TRP A 348 -5.80 10.54 -10.66
CA TRP A 348 -5.58 9.11 -10.48
C TRP A 348 -6.69 8.47 -9.62
N ALA A 349 -6.94 9.03 -8.43
CA ALA A 349 -7.96 8.51 -7.54
C ALA A 349 -9.37 8.62 -8.13
N GLN A 350 -9.68 9.72 -8.84
CA GLN A 350 -10.93 9.89 -9.55
C GLN A 350 -11.11 8.85 -10.66
N ALA A 351 -10.07 8.57 -11.45
CA ALA A 351 -10.12 7.56 -12.51
C ALA A 351 -10.40 6.17 -11.95
N ILE A 352 -9.71 5.79 -10.87
CA ILE A 352 -9.93 4.51 -10.19
C ILE A 352 -11.36 4.40 -9.66
N LEU A 353 -11.87 5.42 -8.95
CA LEU A 353 -13.22 5.41 -8.38
C LEU A 353 -14.33 5.56 -9.43
N THR A 354 -14.01 6.09 -10.60
CA THR A 354 -14.94 6.10 -11.74
C THR A 354 -15.12 4.68 -12.29
N GLU A 355 -14.04 3.92 -12.38
CA GLU A 355 -14.08 2.52 -12.84
C GLU A 355 -14.63 1.57 -11.75
N TYR A 356 -14.24 1.78 -10.48
CA TYR A 356 -14.58 0.94 -9.32
C TYR A 356 -15.16 1.79 -8.18
N PRO A 357 -16.45 2.18 -8.25
CA PRO A 357 -17.04 3.15 -7.30
C PRO A 357 -17.00 2.73 -5.82
N ASN A 358 -16.96 1.43 -5.57
CA ASN A 358 -16.98 0.85 -4.23
C ASN A 358 -15.59 0.44 -3.71
N LEU A 359 -14.53 0.65 -4.50
CA LEU A 359 -13.16 0.35 -4.07
C LEU A 359 -12.71 1.36 -3.01
N THR A 360 -11.90 0.90 -2.06
CA THR A 360 -11.27 1.76 -1.06
C THR A 360 -9.77 1.85 -1.30
N MET A 361 -9.24 3.04 -1.07
CA MET A 361 -7.80 3.32 -1.15
C MET A 361 -7.40 4.11 0.09
N THR A 362 -6.21 3.86 0.63
CA THR A 362 -5.64 4.61 1.74
C THR A 362 -4.29 5.20 1.36
N GLY A 363 -4.08 6.48 1.68
CA GLY A 363 -2.83 7.19 1.39
C GLY A 363 -1.95 7.31 2.62
N GLU A 364 -0.65 7.28 2.41
CA GLU A 364 0.33 7.46 3.46
C GLU A 364 0.77 8.92 3.58
N GLU A 365 0.21 9.61 4.58
CA GLU A 365 0.67 10.96 4.99
C GLU A 365 1.18 10.90 6.43
N TRP A 366 2.48 11.02 6.61
CA TRP A 366 3.16 10.86 7.92
C TRP A 366 2.96 12.01 8.90
N SER A 367 2.10 12.95 8.60
CA SER A 367 1.82 14.05 9.53
C SER A 367 1.08 13.57 10.77
N THR A 368 1.51 14.04 11.92
CA THR A 368 0.77 13.88 13.19
C THR A 368 -0.27 14.98 13.40
N ASN A 369 -0.40 15.91 12.45
CA ASN A 369 -1.41 16.96 12.47
C ASN A 369 -2.68 16.51 11.72
N PRO A 370 -3.84 16.38 12.41
CA PRO A 370 -5.09 15.97 11.80
C PRO A 370 -5.51 16.81 10.59
N ALA A 371 -5.24 18.12 10.59
CA ALA A 371 -5.60 19.01 9.51
C ALA A 371 -4.82 18.71 8.22
N ILE A 372 -3.54 18.32 8.32
CA ILE A 372 -2.69 17.94 7.20
C ILE A 372 -3.17 16.61 6.60
N VAL A 373 -3.47 15.62 7.43
CA VAL A 373 -3.98 14.32 6.97
C VAL A 373 -5.37 14.49 6.33
N ALA A 374 -6.25 15.26 6.95
CA ALA A 374 -7.60 15.53 6.47
C ALA A 374 -7.62 16.26 5.11
N HIS A 375 -6.61 17.05 4.77
CA HIS A 375 -6.48 17.74 3.48
C HIS A 375 -6.65 16.79 2.29
N TRP A 376 -6.21 15.55 2.41
CA TRP A 376 -6.20 14.55 1.35
C TRP A 376 -7.46 13.71 1.27
N GLN A 377 -8.34 13.76 2.31
CA GLN A 377 -9.52 12.89 2.34
C GLN A 377 -10.65 13.41 1.46
N ARG A 378 -11.24 12.53 0.65
CA ARG A 378 -12.38 12.81 -0.23
C ARG A 378 -13.51 13.50 0.52
N GLY A 379 -13.97 14.62 -0.05
CA GLY A 379 -15.02 15.46 0.54
C GLY A 379 -14.50 16.61 1.41
N LYS A 380 -13.20 16.71 1.66
CA LYS A 380 -12.60 17.89 2.32
C LYS A 380 -12.69 19.09 1.40
N ILE A 381 -13.13 20.22 1.95
CA ILE A 381 -13.07 21.52 1.29
C ILE A 381 -11.80 22.21 1.75
N ASN A 382 -10.85 22.37 0.84
CA ASN A 382 -9.53 22.92 1.11
C ASN A 382 -9.45 24.39 0.66
N PRO A 383 -8.84 25.28 1.47
CA PRO A 383 -8.71 26.69 1.11
C PRO A 383 -7.76 26.96 -0.06
N ASP A 384 -6.84 26.03 -0.37
CA ASP A 384 -5.93 26.07 -1.50
C ASP A 384 -6.57 25.62 -2.84
N GLY A 385 -7.85 25.19 -2.80
CA GLY A 385 -8.59 24.72 -3.97
C GLY A 385 -8.29 23.28 -4.38
N HIS A 386 -7.43 22.56 -3.63
CA HIS A 386 -7.20 21.13 -3.87
C HIS A 386 -8.48 20.32 -3.67
N ILE A 387 -8.83 19.47 -4.63
CA ILE A 387 -10.01 18.58 -4.59
C ILE A 387 -9.53 17.16 -4.37
N PRO A 388 -9.56 16.65 -3.13
CA PRO A 388 -9.07 15.33 -2.82
C PRO A 388 -10.10 14.24 -3.19
N TRP A 389 -9.58 13.08 -3.63
CA TRP A 389 -10.38 11.92 -3.99
C TRP A 389 -10.05 10.66 -3.19
N MET A 390 -9.10 10.71 -2.23
CA MET A 390 -8.73 9.55 -1.41
C MET A 390 -9.82 9.22 -0.39
N PRO A 391 -10.42 8.03 -0.41
CA PRO A 391 -11.46 7.66 0.56
C PRO A 391 -10.93 7.56 1.98
N SER A 392 -9.70 7.09 2.15
CA SER A 392 -9.06 6.82 3.43
C SER A 392 -7.62 7.33 3.47
N MET A 393 -7.14 7.61 4.68
CA MET A 393 -5.75 7.93 4.98
C MET A 393 -5.27 7.09 6.17
N LEU A 394 -3.96 6.87 6.28
CA LEU A 394 -3.35 6.31 7.48
C LEU A 394 -3.41 7.34 8.63
N ASP A 395 -3.93 6.95 9.79
CA ASP A 395 -4.13 7.85 10.94
C ASP A 395 -2.87 7.94 11.81
N PHE A 396 -1.84 8.58 11.29
CA PHE A 396 -0.62 8.89 12.06
C PHE A 396 -0.87 9.77 13.28
N PRO A 397 -1.83 10.73 13.27
CA PRO A 397 -2.20 11.46 14.47
C PRO A 397 -2.62 10.55 15.63
N LEU A 398 -3.54 9.61 15.38
CA LEU A 398 -3.99 8.69 16.43
C LEU A 398 -2.89 7.70 16.85
N MET A 399 -2.08 7.22 15.91
CA MET A 399 -0.93 6.37 16.22
C MET A 399 0.03 7.05 17.18
N GLN A 400 0.41 8.29 16.90
CA GLN A 400 1.31 9.08 17.76
C GLN A 400 0.69 9.33 19.14
N ALA A 401 -0.58 9.74 19.19
CA ALA A 401 -1.29 10.01 20.43
C ALA A 401 -1.42 8.75 21.31
N LEU A 402 -1.72 7.60 20.70
CA LEU A 402 -1.81 6.33 21.40
C LEU A 402 -0.46 5.90 21.98
N ARG A 403 0.60 6.00 21.20
CA ARG A 403 1.96 5.70 21.69
C ARG A 403 2.35 6.63 22.82
N GLN A 404 2.13 7.94 22.68
CA GLN A 404 2.38 8.92 23.75
C GLN A 404 1.61 8.57 25.03
N ALA A 405 0.31 8.26 24.92
CA ALA A 405 -0.52 7.89 26.06
C ALA A 405 0.00 6.66 26.80
N LEU A 406 0.64 5.72 26.13
CA LEU A 406 1.10 4.46 26.73
C LEU A 406 2.56 4.50 27.19
N THR A 407 3.41 5.38 26.64
CA THR A 407 4.85 5.42 26.91
C THR A 407 5.30 6.60 27.74
N THR A 408 4.49 7.68 27.81
CA THR A 408 4.90 8.92 28.46
C THR A 408 4.07 9.15 29.72
N PRO A 409 4.71 9.42 30.88
CA PRO A 409 3.99 9.88 32.05
C PRO A 409 3.24 11.19 31.73
N PRO A 410 2.00 11.39 32.23
CA PRO A 410 1.27 12.62 32.01
C PRO A 410 1.99 13.81 32.70
N ALA A 411 1.79 15.01 32.16
CA ALA A 411 2.21 16.22 32.85
C ALA A 411 1.45 16.39 34.17
N ALA A 412 2.02 17.15 35.11
CA ALA A 412 1.40 17.31 36.40
C ALA A 412 -0.01 17.91 36.26
N GLY A 413 -1.01 17.20 36.76
CA GLY A 413 -2.43 17.60 36.69
C GLY A 413 -3.15 17.20 35.40
N GLU A 414 -2.49 16.51 34.47
CA GLU A 414 -3.09 15.97 33.25
C GLU A 414 -3.35 14.48 33.37
N ASP A 415 -4.32 13.96 32.59
CA ASP A 415 -4.59 12.53 32.45
C ASP A 415 -3.79 11.93 31.30
N GLY A 416 -3.26 10.73 31.50
CA GLY A 416 -2.42 10.09 30.50
C GLY A 416 -3.12 9.68 29.21
N TRP A 417 -4.45 9.58 29.20
CA TRP A 417 -5.24 9.36 28.00
C TRP A 417 -5.61 10.64 27.24
N LEU A 418 -5.26 11.81 27.77
CA LEU A 418 -5.61 13.09 27.15
C LEU A 418 -5.16 13.22 25.70
N PRO A 419 -3.94 12.78 25.29
CA PRO A 419 -3.53 12.84 23.88
C PRO A 419 -4.47 12.09 22.94
N VAL A 420 -4.96 10.91 23.34
CA VAL A 420 -5.91 10.11 22.54
C VAL A 420 -7.27 10.80 22.48
N TYR A 421 -7.76 11.28 23.62
CA TYR A 421 -9.04 11.99 23.71
C TYR A 421 -9.05 13.23 22.80
N GLU A 422 -8.04 14.08 22.86
CA GLU A 422 -7.94 15.30 22.05
C GLU A 422 -7.75 14.99 20.56
N THR A 423 -7.01 13.93 20.22
CA THR A 423 -6.88 13.52 18.82
C THR A 423 -8.22 13.09 18.24
N LEU A 424 -9.00 12.29 18.97
CA LEU A 424 -10.35 11.89 18.55
C LEU A 424 -11.32 13.09 18.54
N ALA A 425 -11.14 14.08 19.41
CA ALA A 425 -11.91 15.32 19.37
C ALA A 425 -11.68 16.13 18.09
N ASN A 426 -10.54 15.93 17.39
CA ASN A 426 -10.27 16.53 16.10
C ASN A 426 -10.94 15.83 14.91
N ASP A 427 -11.77 14.82 15.14
CA ASP A 427 -12.50 14.10 14.06
C ASP A 427 -13.37 15.03 13.20
N PHE A 428 -13.75 16.21 13.70
CA PHE A 428 -14.44 17.24 12.92
C PHE A 428 -13.60 17.77 11.72
N GLN A 429 -12.28 17.54 11.71
CA GLN A 429 -11.42 17.92 10.60
C GLN A 429 -11.64 17.01 9.39
N TYR A 430 -12.02 15.76 9.60
CA TYR A 430 -12.15 14.73 8.57
C TYR A 430 -13.57 14.64 8.03
N PRO A 431 -13.76 14.60 6.69
CA PRO A 431 -15.09 14.31 6.13
C PRO A 431 -15.64 12.93 6.54
N ALA A 432 -14.75 11.94 6.72
CA ALA A 432 -15.13 10.56 7.04
C ALA A 432 -14.12 9.91 8.01
N PRO A 433 -14.08 10.29 9.29
CA PRO A 433 -13.10 9.78 10.25
C PRO A 433 -13.19 8.26 10.45
N GLY A 434 -14.37 7.66 10.30
CA GLY A 434 -14.55 6.20 10.34
C GLY A 434 -13.88 5.43 9.20
N GLN A 435 -13.44 6.10 8.15
CA GLN A 435 -12.71 5.48 7.02
C GLN A 435 -11.19 5.52 7.19
N LEU A 436 -10.66 6.17 8.21
CA LEU A 436 -9.21 6.20 8.45
C LEU A 436 -8.70 4.82 8.86
N VAL A 437 -7.53 4.43 8.31
CA VAL A 437 -6.82 3.22 8.76
C VAL A 437 -6.03 3.56 10.00
N ILE A 438 -6.40 2.95 11.12
CA ILE A 438 -5.80 3.17 12.44
C ILE A 438 -4.85 2.05 12.83
N PHE A 439 -3.73 2.39 13.43
CA PHE A 439 -2.69 1.43 13.78
C PHE A 439 -1.87 1.92 14.98
N ALA A 440 -1.15 1.00 15.62
CA ALA A 440 -0.20 1.33 16.70
C ALA A 440 1.25 1.18 16.25
N GLU A 441 1.48 0.37 15.22
CA GLU A 441 2.77 0.13 14.57
C GLU A 441 2.57 -0.30 13.12
N ASN A 442 3.58 -0.08 12.28
CA ASN A 442 3.67 -0.60 10.93
C ASN A 442 5.13 -0.99 10.62
N HIS A 443 5.40 -1.37 9.37
CA HIS A 443 6.74 -1.78 8.92
C HIS A 443 7.79 -0.64 8.88
N ASP A 444 7.38 0.60 9.09
CA ASP A 444 8.23 1.80 9.08
C ASP A 444 8.41 2.45 10.46
N THR A 445 7.71 1.94 11.47
CA THR A 445 7.82 2.42 12.85
C THR A 445 8.54 1.39 13.73
N THR A 446 9.08 1.82 14.87
CA THR A 446 9.51 0.87 15.89
C THR A 446 8.34 -0.01 16.33
N ARG A 447 8.61 -1.28 16.67
CA ARG A 447 7.59 -2.20 17.21
C ARG A 447 6.93 -1.58 18.45
N LEU A 448 5.62 -1.78 18.59
CA LEU A 448 4.88 -1.26 19.74
C LEU A 448 5.42 -1.83 21.06
N LEU A 449 5.66 -3.15 21.12
CA LEU A 449 6.16 -3.79 22.32
C LEU A 449 7.54 -3.23 22.73
N ALA A 450 8.42 -2.97 21.76
CA ALA A 450 9.72 -2.33 22.03
C ALA A 450 9.57 -0.90 22.56
N ALA A 451 8.61 -0.14 22.02
CA ALA A 451 8.30 1.21 22.52
C ALA A 451 7.71 1.21 23.93
N LEU A 452 7.06 0.10 24.30
CA LEU A 452 6.47 -0.13 25.62
C LEU A 452 7.42 -0.85 26.59
N ASP A 453 8.70 -0.98 26.27
CA ASP A 453 9.70 -1.67 27.11
C ASP A 453 9.32 -3.12 27.49
N GLY A 454 8.63 -3.82 26.57
CA GLY A 454 8.16 -5.19 26.77
C GLY A 454 6.82 -5.30 27.50
N ASP A 455 6.13 -4.20 27.75
CA ASP A 455 4.85 -4.21 28.49
C ASP A 455 3.70 -4.75 27.61
N ALA A 456 3.39 -6.03 27.77
CA ALA A 456 2.27 -6.70 27.10
C ALA A 456 0.90 -6.18 27.55
N THR A 457 0.80 -5.55 28.71
CA THR A 457 -0.47 -4.95 29.19
C THR A 457 -0.78 -3.66 28.44
N GLY A 458 0.23 -2.81 28.22
CA GLY A 458 0.13 -1.64 27.35
C GLY A 458 -0.21 -2.02 25.90
N TRP A 459 0.41 -3.08 25.37
CA TRP A 459 0.04 -3.64 24.07
C TRP A 459 -1.44 -4.04 24.02
N ARG A 460 -1.96 -4.70 25.07
CA ARG A 460 -3.37 -5.11 25.16
C ARG A 460 -4.31 -3.90 25.16
N LEU A 461 -3.97 -2.82 25.86
CA LEU A 461 -4.72 -1.56 25.84
C LEU A 461 -4.76 -0.94 24.44
N ALA A 462 -3.63 -0.94 23.70
CA ALA A 462 -3.56 -0.47 22.34
C ALA A 462 -4.47 -1.27 21.41
N MET A 463 -4.39 -2.60 21.44
CA MET A 463 -5.21 -3.48 20.61
C MET A 463 -6.71 -3.33 20.94
N ALA A 464 -7.07 -3.15 22.21
CA ALA A 464 -8.46 -2.88 22.60
C ALA A 464 -8.97 -1.58 21.98
N LEU A 465 -8.18 -0.50 22.04
CA LEU A 465 -8.54 0.78 21.44
C LEU A 465 -8.70 0.65 19.92
N LEU A 466 -7.73 0.05 19.23
CA LEU A 466 -7.79 -0.14 17.78
C LEU A 466 -9.00 -0.96 17.34
N ALA A 467 -9.33 -2.01 18.08
CA ALA A 467 -10.47 -2.86 17.73
C ALA A 467 -11.82 -2.25 18.02
N THR A 468 -11.93 -1.20 18.84
CA THR A 468 -13.22 -0.71 19.35
C THR A 468 -13.50 0.75 19.09
N THR A 469 -12.48 1.58 18.81
CA THR A 469 -12.69 2.98 18.43
C THR A 469 -13.16 3.11 16.97
N ARG A 470 -13.33 4.31 16.47
CA ARG A 470 -13.63 4.57 15.06
C ARG A 470 -12.43 4.22 14.17
N GLY A 471 -12.66 3.87 12.91
CA GLY A 471 -11.64 3.58 11.91
C GLY A 471 -11.51 2.10 11.61
N ILE A 472 -10.52 1.79 10.77
CA ILE A 472 -10.22 0.46 10.22
C ILE A 472 -8.93 -0.02 10.87
N PRO A 473 -8.96 -0.98 11.81
CA PRO A 473 -7.75 -1.42 12.50
C PRO A 473 -6.78 -2.13 11.55
N GLN A 474 -5.51 -1.76 11.61
CA GLN A 474 -4.41 -2.45 10.95
C GLN A 474 -3.50 -3.06 12.01
N ILE A 475 -3.21 -4.34 11.85
CA ILE A 475 -2.27 -5.13 12.66
C ILE A 475 -1.05 -5.43 11.81
N PHE A 476 0.15 -5.19 12.32
CA PHE A 476 1.39 -5.54 11.64
C PHE A 476 1.81 -6.97 12.02
N GLN A 477 2.30 -7.76 11.05
CA GLN A 477 2.71 -9.15 11.25
C GLN A 477 3.58 -9.34 12.50
N GLY A 478 3.22 -10.33 13.31
CA GLY A 478 3.93 -10.68 14.54
C GLY A 478 3.51 -9.87 15.77
N SER A 479 2.73 -8.79 15.61
CA SER A 479 2.17 -8.04 16.76
C SER A 479 1.32 -8.94 17.63
N GLU A 480 0.57 -9.87 17.03
CA GLU A 480 -0.29 -10.83 17.72
C GLU A 480 0.46 -11.82 18.64
N ALA A 481 1.76 -12.00 18.41
CA ALA A 481 2.62 -12.83 19.24
C ALA A 481 3.69 -12.02 19.98
N LEU A 482 3.44 -10.73 20.20
CA LEU A 482 4.34 -9.85 20.93
C LEU A 482 5.75 -9.82 20.32
N LEU A 483 5.86 -9.77 19.00
CA LEU A 483 7.16 -9.73 18.33
C LEU A 483 7.88 -8.42 18.71
N GLU A 484 9.07 -8.57 19.26
CA GLU A 484 9.93 -7.46 19.67
C GLU A 484 10.75 -6.92 18.49
N GLY A 485 11.32 -5.74 18.68
CA GLY A 485 12.24 -5.10 17.77
C GLY A 485 13.22 -4.20 18.51
N PRO A 486 14.12 -3.54 17.80
CA PRO A 486 15.02 -2.56 18.42
C PRO A 486 14.25 -1.33 18.91
N ARG A 487 14.75 -0.70 19.99
CA ARG A 487 14.18 0.56 20.52
C ARG A 487 14.34 1.74 19.56
N HIS A 488 15.36 1.71 18.72
CA HIS A 488 15.59 2.69 17.67
C HIS A 488 15.26 2.05 16.32
N ARG A 489 14.78 2.85 15.38
CA ARG A 489 14.44 2.36 14.05
C ARG A 489 15.66 1.73 13.38
N ASP A 490 15.52 0.47 13.05
CA ASP A 490 16.40 -0.34 12.23
C ASP A 490 15.47 -1.19 11.35
N ASP A 491 15.28 -0.79 10.12
CA ASP A 491 14.24 -1.32 9.25
C ASP A 491 14.33 -2.85 9.10
N GLY A 492 15.52 -3.39 8.88
CA GLY A 492 15.69 -4.84 8.74
C GLY A 492 15.27 -5.62 9.99
N ARG A 493 15.54 -5.08 11.18
CA ARG A 493 15.19 -5.71 12.44
C ARG A 493 13.74 -5.48 12.88
N VAL A 494 13.18 -4.30 12.56
CA VAL A 494 11.74 -4.04 12.75
C VAL A 494 10.91 -4.98 11.89
N ARG A 495 11.41 -5.25 10.67
CA ARG A 495 10.81 -6.13 9.66
C ARG A 495 11.29 -7.57 9.79
N ALA A 496 11.52 -8.05 11.01
CA ALA A 496 11.98 -9.40 11.28
C ALA A 496 11.01 -10.47 10.74
N ASP A 497 11.55 -11.66 10.50
CA ASP A 497 10.76 -12.83 10.08
C ASP A 497 9.66 -13.17 11.07
N LEU A 498 8.55 -13.64 10.54
CA LEU A 498 7.49 -14.24 11.35
C LEU A 498 7.92 -15.66 11.79
N PRO A 499 8.03 -15.91 13.08
CA PRO A 499 8.52 -17.21 13.58
C PRO A 499 7.65 -18.39 13.11
N GLY A 500 8.26 -19.40 12.55
CA GLY A 500 7.58 -20.58 12.00
C GLY A 500 7.31 -20.49 10.49
N GLY A 501 7.73 -19.40 9.85
CA GLY A 501 7.65 -19.25 8.40
C GLY A 501 8.68 -20.05 7.60
N TRP A 502 9.73 -20.55 8.26
CA TRP A 502 10.79 -21.34 7.63
C TRP A 502 10.95 -22.71 8.28
N ALA A 503 11.33 -23.68 7.46
CA ALA A 503 11.66 -25.02 7.97
C ALA A 503 12.79 -24.95 9.01
N GLY A 504 12.57 -25.59 10.16
CA GLY A 504 13.55 -25.63 11.23
C GLY A 504 13.47 -24.48 12.26
N ASP A 505 12.54 -23.55 12.10
CA ASP A 505 12.30 -22.53 13.11
C ASP A 505 11.89 -23.17 14.45
N ALA A 506 12.55 -22.80 15.53
CA ALA A 506 12.29 -23.35 16.88
C ALA A 506 10.93 -22.90 17.45
N THR A 507 10.45 -21.76 17.01
CA THR A 507 9.16 -21.18 17.38
C THR A 507 8.27 -21.10 16.15
N ASN A 508 6.98 -21.41 16.32
CA ASN A 508 6.02 -21.38 15.23
C ASN A 508 4.72 -20.70 15.67
N ILE A 509 4.49 -19.51 15.16
CA ILE A 509 3.32 -18.68 15.50
C ILE A 509 2.01 -19.29 14.95
N PHE A 510 2.07 -20.01 13.84
CA PHE A 510 0.90 -20.59 13.18
C PHE A 510 0.33 -21.77 13.95
N THR A 511 1.17 -22.53 14.62
CA THR A 511 0.80 -23.72 15.42
C THR A 511 0.83 -23.48 16.92
N GLY A 512 1.46 -22.40 17.38
CA GLY A 512 1.70 -22.11 18.79
C GLY A 512 2.90 -22.86 19.39
N ALA A 513 3.60 -23.69 18.61
CA ALA A 513 4.75 -24.44 19.10
C ALA A 513 5.90 -23.48 19.46
N GLY A 514 6.50 -23.69 20.65
CA GLY A 514 7.62 -22.88 21.13
C GLY A 514 7.27 -21.46 21.58
N LEU A 515 6.03 -21.02 21.49
CA LEU A 515 5.59 -19.72 22.02
C LEU A 515 5.63 -19.74 23.57
N THR A 516 6.06 -18.64 24.15
CA THR A 516 5.94 -18.42 25.60
C THR A 516 4.47 -18.33 26.03
N PRO A 517 4.15 -18.58 27.32
CA PRO A 517 2.77 -18.40 27.80
C PRO A 517 2.21 -16.99 27.56
N ALA A 518 3.03 -15.95 27.66
CA ALA A 518 2.61 -14.56 27.38
C ALA A 518 2.24 -14.37 25.90
N GLN A 519 3.02 -14.90 24.99
CA GLN A 519 2.75 -14.85 23.53
C GLN A 519 1.48 -15.62 23.17
N GLN A 520 1.29 -16.82 23.72
CA GLN A 520 0.06 -17.61 23.52
C GLN A 520 -1.17 -16.86 24.02
N GLN A 521 -1.09 -16.29 25.24
CA GLN A 521 -2.18 -15.49 25.81
C GLN A 521 -2.51 -14.25 24.98
N ALA A 522 -1.49 -13.54 24.46
CA ALA A 522 -1.68 -12.38 23.61
C ALA A 522 -2.37 -12.77 22.29
N GLN A 523 -1.90 -13.83 21.64
CA GLN A 523 -2.48 -14.34 20.38
C GLN A 523 -3.93 -14.79 20.58
N ASP A 524 -4.22 -15.55 21.63
CA ASP A 524 -5.56 -16.03 21.92
C ASP A 524 -6.52 -14.89 22.28
N TRP A 525 -6.03 -13.89 23.02
CA TRP A 525 -6.83 -12.73 23.39
C TRP A 525 -7.12 -11.86 22.14
N LEU A 526 -6.14 -11.58 21.30
CA LEU A 526 -6.35 -10.81 20.08
C LEU A 526 -7.28 -11.53 19.11
N ARG A 527 -7.15 -12.86 18.97
CA ARG A 527 -8.07 -13.69 18.18
C ARG A 527 -9.51 -13.52 18.66
N ARG A 528 -9.76 -13.65 19.97
CA ARG A 528 -11.11 -13.44 20.54
C ARG A 528 -11.63 -12.04 20.30
N LEU A 529 -10.77 -11.03 20.45
CA LEU A 529 -11.11 -9.62 20.23
C LEU A 529 -11.50 -9.35 18.77
N LEU A 530 -10.70 -9.77 17.79
CA LEU A 530 -10.97 -9.55 16.37
C LEU A 530 -12.17 -10.39 15.89
N GLN A 531 -12.33 -11.62 16.36
CA GLN A 531 -13.51 -12.44 16.06
C GLN A 531 -14.79 -11.83 16.67
N TRP A 532 -14.73 -11.28 17.87
CA TRP A 532 -15.82 -10.55 18.47
C TRP A 532 -16.14 -9.28 17.66
N ARG A 533 -15.13 -8.47 17.31
CA ARG A 533 -15.32 -7.30 16.46
C ARG A 533 -16.02 -7.65 15.16
N LYS A 534 -15.60 -8.73 14.48
CA LYS A 534 -16.15 -9.18 13.20
C LYS A 534 -17.67 -9.42 13.24
N ARG A 535 -18.22 -9.81 14.40
CA ARG A 535 -19.67 -10.06 14.60
C ARG A 535 -20.41 -8.94 15.33
N THR A 536 -19.73 -7.84 15.67
CA THR A 536 -20.29 -6.74 16.46
C THR A 536 -20.33 -5.44 15.64
N PRO A 537 -21.42 -5.19 14.85
CA PRO A 537 -21.51 -4.01 13.98
C PRO A 537 -21.34 -2.67 14.72
N LEU A 538 -21.69 -2.61 16.01
CA LEU A 538 -21.57 -1.40 16.81
C LEU A 538 -20.13 -0.89 16.91
N VAL A 539 -19.15 -1.78 17.08
CA VAL A 539 -17.74 -1.36 17.12
C VAL A 539 -17.15 -1.10 15.74
N GLN A 540 -17.82 -1.55 14.68
CA GLN A 540 -17.41 -1.30 13.30
C GLN A 540 -17.89 0.08 12.83
N THR A 541 -19.20 0.29 12.81
CA THR A 541 -19.85 1.45 12.19
C THR A 541 -20.73 2.28 13.13
N GLY A 542 -20.87 1.88 14.40
CA GLY A 542 -21.64 2.62 15.40
C GLY A 542 -21.02 3.99 15.68
N GLN A 543 -21.84 4.89 16.21
CA GLN A 543 -21.38 6.21 16.66
C GLN A 543 -20.46 6.08 17.88
N LEU A 544 -19.53 7.01 18.02
CA LEU A 544 -18.66 7.14 19.16
C LEU A 544 -19.15 8.25 20.08
N THR A 545 -19.38 7.93 21.35
CA THR A 545 -19.50 8.92 22.43
C THR A 545 -18.42 8.66 23.45
N HIS A 546 -17.52 9.61 23.68
CA HIS A 546 -16.42 9.45 24.61
C HIS A 546 -16.46 10.49 25.74
N TYR A 547 -15.94 10.11 26.87
CA TYR A 547 -15.88 10.96 28.06
C TYR A 547 -14.45 11.41 28.29
N ALA A 548 -14.26 12.65 28.76
CA ALA A 548 -12.93 13.14 29.12
C ALA A 548 -12.29 12.19 30.15
N PRO A 549 -11.02 11.78 29.94
CA PRO A 549 -10.35 10.84 30.82
C PRO A 549 -10.26 11.37 32.26
N GLN A 550 -10.28 10.48 33.23
CA GLN A 550 -10.12 10.78 34.64
C GLN A 550 -9.38 9.65 35.35
N ASP A 551 -8.43 9.96 36.22
CA ASP A 551 -7.69 9.01 37.04
C ASP A 551 -6.98 7.90 36.24
N ASP A 552 -6.44 8.26 35.05
CA ASP A 552 -5.83 7.33 34.09
C ASP A 552 -6.80 6.29 33.50
N VAL A 553 -8.11 6.60 33.51
CA VAL A 553 -9.15 5.79 32.89
C VAL A 553 -9.82 6.56 31.76
N TYR A 554 -9.87 5.95 30.59
CA TYR A 554 -10.58 6.46 29.43
C TYR A 554 -11.80 5.60 29.12
N VAL A 555 -12.99 6.25 29.07
CA VAL A 555 -14.26 5.56 28.82
C VAL A 555 -14.94 6.12 27.59
N TYR A 556 -15.39 5.23 26.71
CA TYR A 556 -16.21 5.57 25.56
C TYR A 556 -17.25 4.49 25.26
N PHE A 557 -18.25 4.88 24.48
CA PHE A 557 -19.33 4.02 24.04
C PHE A 557 -19.41 3.99 22.51
N ARG A 558 -19.67 2.79 21.98
CA ARG A 558 -20.09 2.60 20.58
C ARG A 558 -21.57 2.23 20.60
N HIS A 559 -22.39 2.97 19.84
CA HIS A 559 -23.85 2.80 19.87
C HIS A 559 -24.49 3.10 18.52
N ALA A 560 -25.75 2.67 18.35
CA ALA A 560 -26.54 3.00 17.18
C ALA A 560 -27.47 4.17 17.51
N GLY A 561 -27.43 5.24 16.69
CA GLY A 561 -28.39 6.35 16.82
C GLY A 561 -28.22 7.18 18.09
N ILE A 562 -29.32 7.36 18.86
CA ILE A 562 -29.35 8.28 20.02
C ILE A 562 -28.65 7.62 21.21
N PRO A 563 -27.68 8.31 21.85
CA PRO A 563 -26.99 7.79 23.03
C PRO A 563 -27.97 7.40 24.15
N GLY A 564 -27.80 6.17 24.68
CA GLY A 564 -28.64 5.61 25.73
C GLY A 564 -30.00 5.07 25.26
N GLN A 565 -30.22 4.99 23.95
CA GLN A 565 -31.37 4.31 23.38
C GLN A 565 -30.92 3.07 22.59
N GLY A 566 -31.20 1.89 23.12
CA GLY A 566 -30.83 0.60 22.53
C GLY A 566 -29.40 0.14 22.87
N PRO A 567 -28.94 -0.92 22.22
CA PRO A 567 -27.69 -1.58 22.58
C PRO A 567 -26.46 -0.69 22.36
N ALA A 568 -25.47 -0.88 23.23
CA ALA A 568 -24.20 -0.19 23.17
C ALA A 568 -23.04 -1.12 23.53
N VAL A 569 -21.84 -0.72 23.20
CA VAL A 569 -20.60 -1.30 23.72
C VAL A 569 -19.89 -0.24 24.54
N MET A 570 -19.67 -0.50 25.82
CA MET A 570 -18.83 0.31 26.69
C MET A 570 -17.40 -0.21 26.65
N VAL A 571 -16.45 0.69 26.49
CA VAL A 571 -15.02 0.40 26.60
C VAL A 571 -14.44 1.29 27.69
N ALA A 572 -13.77 0.68 28.65
CA ALA A 572 -13.03 1.37 29.71
C ALA A 572 -11.57 0.89 29.69
N LEU A 573 -10.65 1.81 29.50
CA LEU A 573 -9.21 1.55 29.40
C LEU A 573 -8.51 2.12 30.64
N ASN A 574 -8.08 1.25 31.55
CA ASN A 574 -7.31 1.65 32.74
C ASN A 574 -5.80 1.51 32.46
N ARG A 575 -5.07 2.63 32.33
CA ARG A 575 -3.61 2.64 32.19
C ARG A 575 -2.85 2.71 33.50
N ALA A 576 -3.55 2.96 34.63
CA ALA A 576 -2.91 3.07 35.94
C ALA A 576 -2.32 1.72 36.41
N GLU A 577 -1.22 1.80 37.15
CA GLU A 577 -0.58 0.64 37.78
C GLU A 577 -1.40 0.05 38.95
N ALA A 578 -2.43 0.74 39.39
CA ALA A 578 -3.33 0.32 40.46
C ALA A 578 -4.76 0.12 39.94
N PRO A 579 -5.57 -0.71 40.62
CA PRO A 579 -7.01 -0.79 40.34
C PRO A 579 -7.66 0.59 40.47
N ARG A 580 -8.66 0.87 39.63
CA ARG A 580 -9.45 2.10 39.67
C ARG A 580 -10.92 1.79 39.95
N GLN A 581 -11.52 2.60 40.79
CA GLN A 581 -12.97 2.58 40.99
C GLN A 581 -13.61 3.54 39.99
N LEU A 582 -14.40 2.98 39.08
CA LEU A 582 -15.13 3.74 38.06
C LEU A 582 -16.52 4.07 38.58
N ASP A 583 -16.84 5.35 38.78
CA ASP A 583 -18.17 5.82 39.11
C ASP A 583 -19.09 5.69 37.87
N LEU A 584 -20.03 4.74 37.93
CA LEU A 584 -20.95 4.45 36.84
C LEU A 584 -22.10 5.47 36.72
N THR A 585 -22.33 6.31 37.75
CA THR A 585 -23.35 7.34 37.70
C THR A 585 -23.07 8.38 36.61
N ARG A 586 -21.79 8.63 36.31
CA ARG A 586 -21.34 9.47 35.23
C ARG A 586 -21.83 8.96 33.85
N PHE A 587 -22.07 7.70 33.72
CA PHE A 587 -22.46 7.02 32.49
C PHE A 587 -23.91 6.55 32.50
N ALA A 588 -24.73 7.03 33.44
CA ALA A 588 -26.12 6.62 33.64
C ALA A 588 -26.94 6.69 32.34
N ARG A 589 -26.63 7.63 31.45
CA ARG A 589 -27.27 7.75 30.13
C ARG A 589 -27.21 6.46 29.31
N PHE A 590 -26.16 5.65 29.44
CA PHE A 590 -25.97 4.40 28.70
C PHE A 590 -26.23 3.15 29.56
N LEU A 591 -26.15 3.29 30.89
CA LEU A 591 -26.11 2.13 31.78
C LEU A 591 -27.39 1.94 32.60
N GLN A 592 -28.13 3.04 32.89
CA GLN A 592 -29.29 2.98 33.76
C GLN A 592 -30.42 2.14 33.17
N GLY A 593 -30.79 1.07 33.88
CA GLY A 593 -31.87 0.18 33.44
C GLY A 593 -31.44 -0.91 32.46
N HIS A 594 -30.19 -0.94 32.08
CA HIS A 594 -29.61 -1.92 31.15
C HIS A 594 -28.87 -3.04 31.88
N ARG A 595 -28.66 -4.16 31.17
CA ARG A 595 -27.78 -5.26 31.61
C ARG A 595 -26.47 -5.18 30.83
N ALA A 596 -25.42 -5.70 31.44
CA ALA A 596 -24.11 -5.77 30.82
C ALA A 596 -23.52 -7.18 30.90
N ARG A 597 -22.71 -7.50 29.90
CA ARG A 597 -21.86 -8.69 29.91
C ARG A 597 -20.47 -8.36 29.36
N GLU A 598 -19.48 -9.06 29.85
CA GLU A 598 -18.14 -8.96 29.28
C GLU A 598 -18.18 -9.45 27.82
N ALA A 599 -17.54 -8.70 26.93
CA ALA A 599 -17.72 -8.87 25.50
C ALA A 599 -17.05 -10.14 24.94
N LEU A 600 -15.94 -10.59 25.53
CA LEU A 600 -15.13 -11.69 24.99
C LEU A 600 -15.52 -13.07 25.54
N ASP A 601 -16.09 -13.13 26.75
CA ASP A 601 -16.48 -14.40 27.38
C ASP A 601 -17.97 -14.49 27.76
N GLY A 602 -18.72 -13.38 27.65
CA GLY A 602 -20.15 -13.33 27.92
C GLY A 602 -20.51 -13.31 29.41
N THR A 603 -19.54 -13.17 30.31
CA THR A 603 -19.79 -13.13 31.77
C THR A 603 -20.68 -11.94 32.13
N PRO A 604 -21.83 -12.16 32.83
CA PRO A 604 -22.68 -11.07 33.29
C PRO A 604 -21.94 -10.12 34.25
N VAL A 605 -22.08 -8.81 34.02
CA VAL A 605 -21.50 -7.77 34.87
C VAL A 605 -22.61 -6.95 35.54
N ARG A 606 -22.54 -6.81 36.85
CA ARG A 606 -23.49 -5.98 37.58
C ARG A 606 -23.12 -4.50 37.40
N LEU A 607 -24.11 -3.72 37.01
CA LEU A 607 -24.00 -2.26 36.87
C LEU A 607 -24.54 -1.59 38.14
N ASP A 608 -23.79 -1.70 39.24
CA ASP A 608 -24.08 -0.98 40.50
C ASP A 608 -23.64 0.50 40.34
N THR A 609 -23.43 1.24 41.41
CA THR A 609 -22.97 2.61 41.34
C THR A 609 -21.49 2.75 40.95
N SER A 610 -20.71 1.71 41.13
CA SER A 610 -19.29 1.68 40.77
C SER A 610 -18.84 0.32 40.26
N LEU A 611 -17.72 0.31 39.51
CA LEU A 611 -17.08 -0.89 38.97
C LEU A 611 -15.56 -0.78 39.19
N THR A 612 -14.97 -1.87 39.68
CA THR A 612 -13.50 -1.95 39.84
C THR A 612 -12.86 -2.37 38.51
N LEU A 613 -11.97 -1.52 37.99
CA LEU A 613 -11.14 -1.84 36.83
C LEU A 613 -9.80 -2.38 37.29
N PRO A 614 -9.36 -3.54 36.80
CA PRO A 614 -8.00 -4.06 37.07
C PRO A 614 -6.93 -3.07 36.60
N PRO A 615 -5.72 -3.11 37.17
CA PRO A 615 -4.61 -2.28 36.72
C PRO A 615 -4.21 -2.65 35.29
N ARG A 616 -3.84 -1.66 34.49
CA ARG A 616 -3.33 -1.80 33.12
C ARG A 616 -4.16 -2.77 32.26
N ALA A 617 -5.46 -2.62 32.29
CA ALA A 617 -6.37 -3.54 31.62
C ALA A 617 -7.53 -2.82 30.89
N PRO A 618 -7.95 -3.33 29.72
CA PRO A 618 -9.21 -2.95 29.11
C PRO A 618 -10.37 -3.72 29.73
N LEU A 619 -11.54 -3.08 29.79
CA LEU A 619 -12.83 -3.70 30.04
C LEU A 619 -13.75 -3.40 28.85
N LEU A 620 -14.32 -4.44 28.26
CA LEU A 620 -15.23 -4.35 27.14
C LEU A 620 -16.59 -4.93 27.56
N LEU A 621 -17.64 -4.12 27.56
CA LEU A 621 -18.97 -4.55 27.96
C LEU A 621 -19.97 -4.37 26.81
N GLU A 622 -20.71 -5.41 26.50
CA GLU A 622 -21.93 -5.31 25.70
C GLU A 622 -23.10 -4.90 26.62
N ILE A 623 -23.80 -3.86 26.23
CA ILE A 623 -24.96 -3.27 26.94
C ILE A 623 -26.19 -3.55 26.06
N ASP A 624 -27.25 -4.18 26.64
CA ASP A 624 -28.48 -4.58 25.94
C ASP A 624 -29.50 -3.45 25.76
#